data_1226cc8302db3724b0af73e9ab6c81f1
#
_entry.id   1226cc8302db3724b0af73e9ab6c81f1
#
_cell.length_a   1.000
_cell.length_b   1.000
_cell.length_c   1.000
_cell.angle_alpha   90.00
_cell.angle_beta   90.00
_cell.angle_gamma   90.00
#
_symmetry.space_group_name_H-M   'P 1'
#
loop_
_entity.id
_entity.type
_entity.pdbx_description
1 polymer ?
#
loop_
_entity_poly.entity_id
_entity_poly.type
_entity_poly.pdbx_seq_one_letter_code
_entity_poly.pdbx_strand_id
1 'polypeptide(L)'
;MSERNLTLLTDFYELTMMQGYFKEKDANETVIFDAFYRNNPVGSGYSICAGLDQVIDYVKNLHFDEDDIDYLRTTGMFEEDFLDYLRQFHFSGDIYAIPEGSVVFPREPLVKIIAPIMEAQLIETALLNIINHQSLIATKAARVVYAAQGDGVMEFGLRRAQGPDAGIYGARAAMIAGCIGTSNVLCGKMFDVPVKGTHAHSWIMSFPDELTAFRTYAKLYPNACILLVDTYDTLNSGIPNAIKVFKEMREAGIPLTFYGIRLDSGDLAYLSKKAKKMLDAAGFPDAVISASNDLDETLISSLKLQGAAINSWGVGTNLITSKDCPSFGGVYKLAAIQDKATGTFIPKIKLSENAEKITNPGNKTIRRIYDKENGKIIADLICLIDEEYDTDQPLLLFDPKETWKKTLLAPDTYTMREMMIPVFLKGECVYESPKVMDIQKYCKSELATLWEESLRLEYPHRVHVDLSKPLWDMKNGLLDSYHYHK
;
A
#
# COMPACT_ATOMS: atom_id res chain seq x y z
N MET A 1 -3.35 -4.08 -21.42
CA MET A 1 -2.20 -3.37 -21.99
C MET A 1 -1.39 -4.43 -22.68
N SER A 2 -0.75 -4.15 -23.84
CA SER A 2 0.32 -5.03 -24.29
C SER A 2 1.27 -5.23 -23.12
N GLU A 3 1.72 -6.45 -22.89
CA GLU A 3 2.75 -6.75 -21.90
C GLU A 3 3.95 -5.86 -22.17
N ARG A 4 4.10 -4.79 -21.41
CA ARG A 4 5.30 -3.95 -21.50
C ARG A 4 6.43 -4.73 -20.83
N ASN A 5 7.49 -4.99 -21.57
CA ASN A 5 8.73 -5.43 -20.94
C ASN A 5 9.25 -4.29 -20.04
N LEU A 6 9.32 -4.54 -18.75
CA LEU A 6 9.81 -3.58 -17.73
C LEU A 6 11.24 -3.89 -17.29
N THR A 7 11.97 -4.74 -17.98
CA THR A 7 13.34 -5.13 -17.61
C THR A 7 14.28 -3.93 -17.55
N LEU A 8 14.13 -2.94 -18.44
CA LEU A 8 14.88 -1.69 -18.42
C LEU A 8 14.30 -0.63 -17.46
N LEU A 9 13.24 -0.94 -16.68
CA LEU A 9 12.80 -0.07 -15.57
C LEU A 9 13.76 -0.20 -14.39
N THR A 10 15.00 0.23 -14.60
CA THR A 10 16.07 0.15 -13.60
C THR A 10 16.94 1.40 -13.66
N ASP A 11 17.60 1.72 -12.56
CA ASP A 11 18.58 2.80 -12.54
C ASP A 11 19.87 2.36 -13.27
N PHE A 12 20.51 3.26 -13.98
CA PHE A 12 21.67 2.94 -14.82
C PHE A 12 22.83 2.30 -14.04
N TYR A 13 23.01 2.67 -12.78
CA TYR A 13 24.07 2.11 -11.94
C TYR A 13 23.90 0.60 -11.68
N GLU A 14 22.69 0.08 -11.73
CA GLU A 14 22.44 -1.36 -11.59
C GLU A 14 23.13 -2.13 -12.69
N LEU A 15 22.97 -1.72 -13.93
CA LEU A 15 23.59 -2.38 -15.08
C LEU A 15 25.12 -2.20 -15.09
N THR A 16 25.63 -1.02 -14.70
CA THR A 16 27.09 -0.81 -14.62
C THR A 16 27.71 -1.65 -13.50
N MET A 17 27.03 -1.81 -12.36
CA MET A 17 27.45 -2.73 -11.29
C MET A 17 27.39 -4.19 -11.75
N MET A 18 26.33 -4.59 -12.47
CA MET A 18 26.19 -5.93 -13.00
C MET A 18 27.37 -6.28 -13.93
N GLN A 19 27.76 -5.37 -14.85
CA GLN A 19 28.96 -5.60 -15.68
C GLN A 19 30.21 -5.71 -14.82
N GLY A 20 30.37 -4.92 -13.76
CA GLY A 20 31.48 -5.02 -12.82
C GLY A 20 31.49 -6.39 -12.10
N TYR A 21 30.36 -6.90 -11.68
CA TYR A 21 30.25 -8.25 -11.08
C TYR A 21 30.57 -9.34 -12.10
N PHE A 22 30.08 -9.20 -13.33
CA PHE A 22 30.34 -10.14 -14.41
C PHE A 22 31.83 -10.24 -14.74
N LYS A 23 32.57 -9.12 -14.74
CA LYS A 23 34.00 -9.09 -15.10
C LYS A 23 34.95 -9.45 -13.95
N GLU A 24 34.69 -8.94 -12.77
CA GLU A 24 35.67 -8.90 -11.67
C GLU A 24 35.26 -9.76 -10.47
N LYS A 25 34.04 -10.28 -10.44
CA LYS A 25 33.53 -11.13 -9.37
C LYS A 25 32.97 -12.43 -9.94
N ASP A 26 32.46 -13.22 -9.04
CA ASP A 26 31.68 -14.37 -9.41
C ASP A 26 30.20 -13.94 -9.60
N ALA A 27 29.79 -13.86 -10.84
CA ALA A 27 28.43 -13.54 -11.23
C ALA A 27 27.35 -14.41 -10.55
N ASN A 28 27.73 -15.64 -10.17
CA ASN A 28 26.85 -16.61 -9.52
C ASN A 28 26.97 -16.60 -7.98
N GLU A 29 27.67 -15.63 -7.38
CA GLU A 29 27.74 -15.50 -5.93
C GLU A 29 26.34 -15.24 -5.37
N THR A 30 25.81 -16.17 -4.58
CA THR A 30 24.48 -16.02 -3.97
C THR A 30 24.52 -14.99 -2.85
N VAL A 31 23.56 -14.08 -2.88
CA VAL A 31 23.45 -12.99 -1.92
C VAL A 31 22.04 -12.90 -1.33
N ILE A 32 21.92 -12.20 -0.21
CA ILE A 32 20.65 -11.85 0.39
C ILE A 32 20.49 -10.32 0.39
N PHE A 33 19.42 -9.86 -0.20
CA PHE A 33 18.96 -8.46 -0.09
C PHE A 33 17.61 -8.38 0.62
N ASP A 34 17.44 -7.33 1.40
CA ASP A 34 16.16 -6.99 2.02
C ASP A 34 15.65 -5.64 1.51
N ALA A 35 14.38 -5.62 1.09
CA ALA A 35 13.62 -4.39 0.89
C ALA A 35 12.87 -4.07 2.17
N PHE A 36 13.02 -2.85 2.69
CA PHE A 36 12.35 -2.37 3.90
C PHE A 36 12.19 -0.84 3.85
N TYR A 37 11.36 -0.27 4.73
CA TYR A 37 11.24 1.18 4.85
C TYR A 37 11.65 1.65 6.25
N ARG A 38 11.99 2.95 6.39
CA ARG A 38 12.58 3.45 7.63
C ARG A 38 11.60 4.11 8.59
N ASN A 39 10.61 4.79 8.06
CA ASN A 39 9.64 5.54 8.84
C ASN A 39 8.25 5.39 8.23
N ASN A 40 7.23 5.30 9.05
CA ASN A 40 5.85 5.38 8.55
C ASN A 40 5.58 6.71 7.86
N PRO A 41 4.66 6.77 6.90
CA PRO A 41 4.12 8.02 6.38
C PRO A 41 3.68 8.96 7.50
N VAL A 42 3.71 10.26 7.25
CA VAL A 42 3.42 11.28 8.26
C VAL A 42 2.10 11.00 8.99
N GLY A 43 2.15 11.04 10.32
CA GLY A 43 0.98 10.82 11.17
C GLY A 43 0.48 9.37 11.26
N SER A 44 1.16 8.39 10.66
CA SER A 44 0.73 6.98 10.75
C SER A 44 1.51 6.20 11.80
N GLY A 45 0.80 5.34 12.56
CA GLY A 45 1.40 4.35 13.47
C GLY A 45 1.81 3.05 12.80
N TYR A 46 1.39 2.84 11.54
CA TYR A 46 1.58 1.62 10.76
C TYR A 46 1.62 1.94 9.26
N SER A 47 1.95 0.95 8.45
CA SER A 47 1.74 0.99 7.00
C SER A 47 1.03 -0.27 6.52
N ILE A 48 0.46 -0.21 5.32
CA ILE A 48 -0.13 -1.37 4.64
C ILE A 48 0.80 -1.80 3.52
N CYS A 49 1.23 -3.05 3.53
CA CYS A 49 2.03 -3.64 2.46
C CYS A 49 1.17 -3.87 1.23
N ALA A 50 1.60 -3.36 0.06
CA ALA A 50 0.92 -3.57 -1.21
C ALA A 50 1.91 -3.49 -2.38
N GLY A 51 1.56 -4.11 -3.52
CA GLY A 51 2.36 -4.11 -4.75
C GLY A 51 2.99 -5.45 -5.08
N LEU A 52 2.87 -6.48 -4.23
CA LEU A 52 3.50 -7.79 -4.46
C LEU A 52 3.02 -8.45 -5.76
N ASP A 53 1.75 -8.35 -6.09
CA ASP A 53 1.19 -8.89 -7.34
C ASP A 53 1.90 -8.33 -8.59
N GLN A 54 2.11 -7.01 -8.63
CA GLN A 54 2.85 -6.37 -9.72
C GLN A 54 4.35 -6.74 -9.73
N VAL A 55 4.95 -6.94 -8.55
CA VAL A 55 6.34 -7.45 -8.45
C VAL A 55 6.43 -8.86 -9.01
N ILE A 56 5.46 -9.72 -8.73
CA ILE A 56 5.41 -11.09 -9.28
C ILE A 56 5.33 -11.05 -10.80
N ASP A 57 4.45 -10.20 -11.36
CA ASP A 57 4.35 -10.02 -12.81
C ASP A 57 5.66 -9.52 -13.42
N TYR A 58 6.32 -8.55 -12.78
CA TYR A 58 7.61 -8.05 -13.21
C TYR A 58 8.67 -9.15 -13.26
N VAL A 59 8.83 -9.92 -12.17
CA VAL A 59 9.85 -10.96 -12.07
C VAL A 59 9.59 -12.11 -13.06
N LYS A 60 8.32 -12.52 -13.25
CA LYS A 60 7.96 -13.54 -14.24
C LYS A 60 8.30 -13.16 -15.67
N ASN A 61 8.26 -11.87 -15.98
CA ASN A 61 8.49 -11.34 -17.32
C ASN A 61 9.88 -10.71 -17.50
N LEU A 62 10.78 -10.94 -16.56
CA LEU A 62 12.11 -10.35 -16.54
C LEU A 62 13.01 -11.01 -17.61
N HIS A 63 13.30 -10.31 -18.70
CA HIS A 63 14.15 -10.74 -19.80
C HIS A 63 14.59 -9.55 -20.63
N PHE A 64 15.79 -9.60 -21.20
CA PHE A 64 16.25 -8.61 -22.17
C PHE A 64 15.94 -9.10 -23.58
N ASP A 65 15.19 -8.33 -24.35
CA ASP A 65 14.98 -8.59 -25.78
C ASP A 65 16.09 -7.95 -26.63
N GLU A 66 16.08 -8.22 -27.95
CA GLU A 66 17.13 -7.69 -28.83
C GLU A 66 17.11 -6.16 -28.95
N ASP A 67 15.94 -5.54 -28.84
CA ASP A 67 15.80 -4.08 -28.86
C ASP A 67 16.42 -3.46 -27.59
N ASP A 68 16.27 -4.13 -26.43
CA ASP A 68 16.92 -3.74 -25.18
C ASP A 68 18.45 -3.81 -25.31
N ILE A 69 18.96 -4.93 -25.84
CA ILE A 69 20.40 -5.16 -26.06
C ILE A 69 20.97 -4.12 -27.03
N ASP A 70 20.29 -3.89 -28.15
CA ASP A 70 20.72 -2.90 -29.14
C ASP A 70 20.74 -1.48 -28.54
N TYR A 71 19.73 -1.14 -27.74
CA TYR A 71 19.72 0.13 -27.02
C TYR A 71 20.92 0.23 -26.07
N LEU A 72 21.16 -0.77 -25.23
CA LEU A 72 22.28 -0.78 -24.28
C LEU A 72 23.62 -0.65 -24.99
N ARG A 73 23.79 -1.29 -26.16
CA ARG A 73 25.00 -1.16 -27.00
C ARG A 73 25.22 0.28 -27.45
N THR A 74 24.17 1.02 -27.77
CA THR A 74 24.28 2.43 -28.20
C THR A 74 24.82 3.36 -27.09
N THR A 75 24.72 2.97 -25.83
CA THR A 75 25.27 3.76 -24.71
C THR A 75 26.81 3.77 -24.70
N GLY A 76 27.47 2.80 -25.38
CA GLY A 76 28.92 2.64 -25.40
C GLY A 76 29.55 2.30 -24.06
N MET A 77 28.76 1.88 -23.07
CA MET A 77 29.21 1.59 -21.70
C MET A 77 29.38 0.10 -21.44
N PHE A 78 28.79 -0.77 -22.26
CA PHE A 78 28.73 -2.21 -22.04
C PHE A 78 29.54 -2.97 -23.10
N GLU A 79 30.25 -4.00 -22.66
CA GLU A 79 31.03 -4.88 -23.52
C GLU A 79 30.12 -5.97 -24.11
N GLU A 80 30.48 -6.47 -25.31
CA GLU A 80 29.63 -7.43 -26.05
C GLU A 80 29.40 -8.74 -25.29
N ASP A 81 30.38 -9.26 -24.57
CA ASP A 81 30.23 -10.49 -23.80
C ASP A 81 29.26 -10.32 -22.61
N PHE A 82 29.18 -9.14 -22.01
CA PHE A 82 28.16 -8.83 -21.01
C PHE A 82 26.77 -8.68 -21.66
N LEU A 83 26.67 -8.04 -22.82
CA LEU A 83 25.41 -7.97 -23.58
C LEU A 83 24.94 -9.35 -24.01
N ASP A 84 25.86 -10.25 -24.41
CA ASP A 84 25.54 -11.65 -24.71
C ASP A 84 25.01 -12.41 -23.47
N TYR A 85 25.57 -12.13 -22.29
CA TYR A 85 25.06 -12.66 -21.04
C TYR A 85 23.63 -12.18 -20.76
N LEU A 86 23.33 -10.89 -20.95
CA LEU A 86 21.99 -10.33 -20.72
C LEU A 86 20.91 -10.97 -21.59
N ARG A 87 21.23 -11.42 -22.82
CA ARG A 87 20.29 -12.16 -23.69
C ARG A 87 19.75 -13.45 -23.07
N GLN A 88 20.52 -14.05 -22.17
CA GLN A 88 20.15 -15.30 -21.48
C GLN A 88 19.65 -15.06 -20.06
N PHE A 89 19.51 -13.78 -19.67
CA PHE A 89 19.15 -13.40 -18.33
C PHE A 89 17.73 -13.87 -17.98
N HIS A 90 17.57 -14.49 -16.84
CA HIS A 90 16.31 -14.84 -16.20
C HIS A 90 16.53 -14.86 -14.69
N PHE A 91 15.45 -14.72 -13.94
CA PHE A 91 15.52 -14.83 -12.49
C PHE A 91 15.51 -16.31 -12.08
N SER A 92 16.47 -16.73 -11.28
CA SER A 92 16.64 -18.12 -10.82
C SER A 92 16.63 -18.27 -9.29
N GLY A 93 16.47 -17.16 -8.56
CA GLY A 93 16.58 -17.11 -7.11
C GLY A 93 15.27 -17.41 -6.37
N ASP A 94 15.32 -17.16 -5.05
CA ASP A 94 14.18 -17.22 -4.15
C ASP A 94 13.73 -15.83 -3.76
N ILE A 95 12.41 -15.63 -3.63
CA ILE A 95 11.80 -14.42 -3.08
C ILE A 95 10.85 -14.81 -1.95
N TYR A 96 11.04 -14.19 -0.80
CA TYR A 96 10.12 -14.24 0.33
C TYR A 96 9.54 -12.84 0.55
N ALA A 97 8.25 -12.73 0.83
CA ALA A 97 7.60 -11.44 1.02
C ALA A 97 6.52 -11.49 2.08
N ILE A 98 6.17 -10.32 2.63
CA ILE A 98 4.98 -10.14 3.43
C ILE A 98 3.77 -10.06 2.47
N PRO A 99 2.67 -10.79 2.73
CA PRO A 99 1.46 -10.74 1.90
C PRO A 99 0.87 -9.34 1.82
N GLU A 100 0.29 -9.00 0.66
CA GLU A 100 -0.44 -7.74 0.49
C GLU A 100 -1.62 -7.64 1.46
N GLY A 101 -1.89 -6.42 1.91
CA GLY A 101 -2.91 -6.14 2.90
C GLY A 101 -2.44 -6.29 4.35
N SER A 102 -1.24 -6.86 4.58
CA SER A 102 -0.66 -6.92 5.92
C SER A 102 -0.36 -5.54 6.46
N VAL A 103 -0.64 -5.34 7.74
CA VAL A 103 -0.06 -4.23 8.52
C VAL A 103 1.42 -4.48 8.69
N VAL A 104 2.24 -3.47 8.48
CA VAL A 104 3.70 -3.55 8.59
C VAL A 104 4.27 -2.33 9.32
N PHE A 105 5.48 -2.48 9.85
CA PHE A 105 6.15 -1.44 10.63
C PHE A 105 7.55 -1.14 10.08
N PRO A 106 8.13 0.03 10.42
CA PRO A 106 9.45 0.41 9.93
C PRO A 106 10.55 -0.61 10.27
N ARG A 107 11.47 -0.85 9.31
CA ARG A 107 12.65 -1.73 9.40
C ARG A 107 12.40 -3.22 9.23
N GLU A 108 11.16 -3.64 9.09
CA GLU A 108 10.83 -5.00 8.72
C GLU A 108 11.22 -5.27 7.27
N PRO A 109 11.86 -6.41 6.96
CA PRO A 109 12.04 -6.84 5.58
C PRO A 109 10.67 -7.16 4.96
N LEU A 110 10.18 -6.28 4.07
CA LEU A 110 8.93 -6.50 3.33
C LEU A 110 9.10 -7.55 2.25
N VAL A 111 10.27 -7.54 1.61
CA VAL A 111 10.67 -8.52 0.60
C VAL A 111 12.13 -8.89 0.85
N LYS A 112 12.42 -10.18 0.85
CA LYS A 112 13.76 -10.74 0.91
C LYS A 112 14.04 -11.50 -0.38
N ILE A 113 15.20 -11.24 -0.99
CA ILE A 113 15.66 -11.90 -2.21
C ILE A 113 16.93 -12.67 -1.88
N ILE A 114 16.96 -13.95 -2.27
CA ILE A 114 18.13 -14.84 -2.19
C ILE A 114 18.42 -15.31 -3.61
N ALA A 115 19.41 -14.73 -4.26
CA ALA A 115 19.68 -14.98 -5.68
C ALA A 115 21.16 -14.75 -6.02
N PRO A 116 21.61 -15.14 -7.23
CA PRO A 116 22.86 -14.65 -7.80
C PRO A 116 22.92 -13.12 -7.76
N ILE A 117 24.09 -12.57 -7.46
CA ILE A 117 24.24 -11.12 -7.16
C ILE A 117 23.74 -10.21 -8.27
N MET A 118 23.91 -10.58 -9.53
CA MET A 118 23.45 -9.77 -10.65
C MET A 118 21.91 -9.77 -10.77
N GLU A 119 21.28 -10.92 -10.52
CA GLU A 119 19.82 -11.03 -10.52
C GLU A 119 19.20 -10.24 -9.36
N ALA A 120 19.77 -10.40 -8.16
CA ALA A 120 19.32 -9.66 -6.98
C ALA A 120 19.51 -8.15 -7.14
N GLN A 121 20.58 -7.70 -7.83
CA GLN A 121 20.85 -6.29 -8.05
C GLN A 121 19.86 -5.65 -9.02
N LEU A 122 19.57 -6.27 -10.16
CA LEU A 122 18.70 -5.72 -11.19
C LEU A 122 17.28 -5.42 -10.69
N ILE A 123 16.79 -6.20 -9.75
CA ILE A 123 15.40 -6.09 -9.24
C ILE A 123 15.20 -4.83 -8.38
N GLU A 124 16.23 -4.23 -7.80
CA GLU A 124 16.13 -3.16 -6.78
C GLU A 124 15.15 -2.06 -7.20
N THR A 125 15.41 -1.42 -8.34
CA THR A 125 14.69 -0.20 -8.73
C THR A 125 13.19 -0.46 -8.99
N ALA A 126 12.87 -1.45 -9.80
CA ALA A 126 11.47 -1.77 -10.13
C ALA A 126 10.69 -2.24 -8.90
N LEU A 127 11.28 -3.10 -8.07
CA LEU A 127 10.68 -3.58 -6.83
C LEU A 127 10.35 -2.41 -5.89
N LEU A 128 11.32 -1.52 -5.66
CA LEU A 128 11.11 -0.36 -4.80
C LEU A 128 10.08 0.61 -5.36
N ASN A 129 10.09 0.88 -6.67
CA ASN A 129 9.11 1.73 -7.32
C ASN A 129 7.68 1.22 -7.10
N ILE A 130 7.46 -0.08 -7.29
CA ILE A 130 6.17 -0.73 -7.17
C ILE A 130 5.69 -0.76 -5.71
N ILE A 131 6.50 -1.30 -4.80
CA ILE A 131 6.13 -1.49 -3.38
C ILE A 131 5.96 -0.12 -2.70
N ASN A 132 6.86 0.84 -2.95
CA ASN A 132 6.78 2.17 -2.36
C ASN A 132 5.48 2.88 -2.74
N HIS A 133 5.13 2.89 -4.03
CA HIS A 133 3.92 3.57 -4.51
C HIS A 133 2.65 2.92 -3.93
N GLN A 134 2.48 1.61 -4.10
CA GLN A 134 1.25 0.96 -3.69
C GLN A 134 1.09 0.92 -2.16
N SER A 135 2.17 0.68 -1.40
CA SER A 135 2.11 0.71 0.06
C SER A 135 1.81 2.11 0.61
N LEU A 136 2.36 3.15 -0.01
CA LEU A 136 2.06 4.54 0.35
C LEU A 136 0.58 4.87 0.17
N ILE A 137 0.02 4.55 -1.00
CA ILE A 137 -1.39 4.84 -1.31
C ILE A 137 -2.34 3.97 -0.47
N ALA A 138 -2.01 2.68 -0.26
CA ALA A 138 -2.80 1.81 0.62
C ALA A 138 -2.82 2.36 2.06
N THR A 139 -1.68 2.81 2.58
CA THR A 139 -1.58 3.41 3.92
C THR A 139 -2.41 4.68 4.02
N LYS A 140 -2.33 5.57 3.03
CA LYS A 140 -3.14 6.80 2.97
C LYS A 140 -4.64 6.47 2.92
N ALA A 141 -5.03 5.51 2.07
CA ALA A 141 -6.42 5.08 1.96
C ALA A 141 -6.95 4.47 3.27
N ALA A 142 -6.18 3.63 3.96
CA ALA A 142 -6.56 3.06 5.26
C ALA A 142 -6.87 4.16 6.30
N ARG A 143 -6.08 5.23 6.35
CA ARG A 143 -6.30 6.37 7.23
C ARG A 143 -7.58 7.14 6.88
N VAL A 144 -7.83 7.35 5.58
CA VAL A 144 -9.07 7.99 5.09
C VAL A 144 -10.30 7.15 5.44
N VAL A 145 -10.21 5.83 5.23
CA VAL A 145 -11.29 4.88 5.59
C VAL A 145 -11.53 4.87 7.11
N TYR A 146 -10.47 4.88 7.91
CA TYR A 146 -10.60 4.99 9.36
C TYR A 146 -11.29 6.28 9.80
N ALA A 147 -10.92 7.42 9.22
CA ALA A 147 -11.55 8.72 9.49
C ALA A 147 -13.06 8.75 9.16
N ALA A 148 -13.47 7.97 8.16
CA ALA A 148 -14.87 7.88 7.73
C ALA A 148 -15.76 7.10 8.72
N GLN A 149 -15.20 6.43 9.73
CA GLN A 149 -15.94 5.78 10.83
C GLN A 149 -17.06 4.85 10.37
N GLY A 150 -16.79 4.02 9.37
CA GLY A 150 -17.73 3.05 8.81
C GLY A 150 -18.56 3.53 7.61
N ASP A 151 -18.50 4.80 7.25
CA ASP A 151 -19.08 5.27 6.00
C ASP A 151 -18.27 4.80 4.79
N GLY A 152 -18.93 4.71 3.64
CA GLY A 152 -18.28 4.31 2.38
C GLY A 152 -17.31 5.37 1.85
N VAL A 153 -16.09 4.97 1.56
CA VAL A 153 -15.08 5.80 0.88
C VAL A 153 -14.90 5.31 -0.55
N MET A 154 -14.99 6.21 -1.52
CA MET A 154 -14.75 5.94 -2.95
C MET A 154 -13.48 6.65 -3.40
N GLU A 155 -12.64 5.96 -4.16
CA GLU A 155 -11.44 6.53 -4.77
C GLU A 155 -11.81 7.27 -6.07
N PHE A 156 -11.59 8.58 -6.13
CA PHE A 156 -11.95 9.46 -7.25
C PHE A 156 -10.75 10.26 -7.80
N GLY A 157 -9.55 9.72 -7.65
CA GLY A 157 -8.31 10.46 -7.91
C GLY A 157 -7.70 10.29 -9.30
N LEU A 158 -8.20 9.39 -10.16
CA LEU A 158 -7.55 9.02 -11.44
C LEU A 158 -6.97 10.21 -12.22
N ARG A 159 -7.77 11.27 -12.44
CA ARG A 159 -7.34 12.46 -13.22
C ARG A 159 -6.27 13.31 -12.53
N ARG A 160 -5.91 13.02 -11.27
CA ARG A 160 -4.92 13.73 -10.46
C ARG A 160 -3.67 12.91 -10.17
N ALA A 161 -3.67 11.62 -10.52
CA ALA A 161 -2.54 10.73 -10.34
C ALA A 161 -1.35 11.15 -11.22
N GLN A 162 -0.14 10.78 -10.79
CA GLN A 162 1.11 11.06 -11.52
C GLN A 162 1.34 10.05 -12.67
N GLY A 163 0.43 10.03 -13.61
CA GLY A 163 0.47 9.18 -14.80
C GLY A 163 -0.50 8.00 -14.72
N PRO A 164 -0.68 7.29 -15.86
CA PRO A 164 -1.68 6.21 -15.97
C PRO A 164 -1.46 5.09 -14.98
N ASP A 165 -0.23 4.60 -14.82
CA ASP A 165 0.10 3.50 -13.92
C ASP A 165 -0.14 3.89 -12.45
N ALA A 166 0.25 5.10 -12.05
CA ALA A 166 -0.05 5.61 -10.71
C ALA A 166 -1.56 5.67 -10.45
N GLY A 167 -2.36 6.02 -11.46
CA GLY A 167 -3.82 6.00 -11.35
C GLY A 167 -4.41 4.60 -11.24
N ILE A 168 -3.88 3.62 -11.98
CA ILE A 168 -4.37 2.24 -11.99
C ILE A 168 -3.99 1.52 -10.69
N TYR A 169 -2.70 1.48 -10.38
CA TYR A 169 -2.18 0.76 -9.21
C TYR A 169 -2.45 1.50 -7.90
N GLY A 170 -2.56 2.83 -7.93
CA GLY A 170 -3.02 3.60 -6.77
C GLY A 170 -4.49 3.32 -6.44
N ALA A 171 -5.36 3.23 -7.43
CA ALA A 171 -6.75 2.81 -7.21
C ALA A 171 -6.84 1.37 -6.67
N ARG A 172 -6.03 0.44 -7.21
CA ARG A 172 -5.90 -0.93 -6.67
C ARG A 172 -5.50 -0.92 -5.19
N ALA A 173 -4.48 -0.15 -4.84
CA ALA A 173 -3.99 -0.02 -3.48
C ALA A 173 -5.05 0.57 -2.52
N ALA A 174 -5.82 1.56 -2.99
CA ALA A 174 -6.93 2.13 -2.22
C ALA A 174 -8.05 1.10 -1.99
N MET A 175 -8.33 0.24 -2.98
CA MET A 175 -9.28 -0.86 -2.80
C MET A 175 -8.81 -1.87 -1.77
N ILE A 176 -7.53 -2.28 -1.78
CA ILE A 176 -6.93 -3.15 -0.74
C ILE A 176 -7.18 -2.58 0.66
N ALA A 177 -7.02 -1.28 0.83
CA ALA A 177 -7.10 -0.60 2.12
C ALA A 177 -8.52 -0.24 2.59
N GLY A 178 -9.57 -0.65 1.87
CA GLY A 178 -10.95 -0.56 2.33
C GLY A 178 -11.85 0.42 1.58
N CYS A 179 -11.39 1.06 0.49
CA CYS A 179 -12.31 1.81 -0.39
C CYS A 179 -13.36 0.86 -0.98
N ILE A 180 -14.61 1.34 -1.08
CA ILE A 180 -15.76 0.54 -1.56
C ILE A 180 -15.93 0.56 -3.08
N GLY A 181 -15.11 1.32 -3.79
CA GLY A 181 -15.11 1.44 -5.24
C GLY A 181 -14.16 2.51 -5.73
N THR A 182 -13.86 2.47 -7.03
CA THR A 182 -13.05 3.48 -7.72
C THR A 182 -13.79 4.03 -8.93
N SER A 183 -13.48 5.26 -9.34
CA SER A 183 -13.92 5.80 -10.62
C SER A 183 -13.09 5.32 -11.82
N ASN A 184 -12.01 4.61 -11.58
CA ASN A 184 -11.09 4.12 -12.60
C ASN A 184 -11.62 2.85 -13.27
N VAL A 185 -12.24 3.02 -14.43
CA VAL A 185 -12.86 1.92 -15.20
C VAL A 185 -11.82 0.85 -15.60
N LEU A 186 -10.58 1.27 -15.94
CA LEU A 186 -9.53 0.34 -16.31
C LEU A 186 -9.06 -0.49 -15.10
N CYS A 187 -8.91 0.14 -13.94
CA CYS A 187 -8.64 -0.58 -12.69
C CYS A 187 -9.75 -1.59 -12.38
N GLY A 188 -11.02 -1.19 -12.56
CA GLY A 188 -12.17 -2.09 -12.39
C GLY A 188 -12.08 -3.33 -13.29
N LYS A 189 -11.72 -3.14 -14.58
CA LYS A 189 -11.55 -4.23 -15.54
C LYS A 189 -10.34 -5.12 -15.20
N MET A 190 -9.21 -4.54 -14.82
CA MET A 190 -7.97 -5.31 -14.58
C MET A 190 -8.04 -6.17 -13.33
N PHE A 191 -8.64 -5.64 -12.26
CA PHE A 191 -8.57 -6.24 -10.92
C PHE A 191 -9.93 -6.72 -10.39
N ASP A 192 -10.96 -6.71 -11.21
CA ASP A 192 -12.33 -7.15 -10.84
C ASP A 192 -12.84 -6.43 -9.57
N VAL A 193 -12.64 -5.10 -9.52
CA VAL A 193 -13.07 -4.26 -8.38
C VAL A 193 -14.27 -3.38 -8.75
N PRO A 194 -15.13 -3.01 -7.78
CA PRO A 194 -16.31 -2.19 -8.05
C PRO A 194 -15.97 -0.82 -8.63
N VAL A 195 -16.59 -0.49 -9.76
CA VAL A 195 -16.53 0.85 -10.36
C VAL A 195 -17.71 1.68 -9.86
N LYS A 196 -17.44 2.88 -9.37
CA LYS A 196 -18.42 3.81 -8.82
C LYS A 196 -18.24 5.19 -9.42
N GLY A 197 -19.33 5.91 -9.52
CA GLY A 197 -19.32 7.28 -10.02
C GLY A 197 -20.74 7.85 -10.08
N THR A 198 -20.81 9.15 -10.32
CA THR A 198 -22.05 9.87 -10.55
C THR A 198 -21.89 10.71 -11.82
N HIS A 199 -22.46 11.90 -11.88
CA HIS A 199 -22.26 12.85 -12.99
C HIS A 199 -21.48 14.08 -12.55
N ALA A 200 -21.00 14.88 -13.50
CA ALA A 200 -20.30 16.15 -13.26
C ALA A 200 -21.24 17.34 -13.45
N HIS A 201 -20.80 18.55 -13.04
CA HIS A 201 -21.54 19.80 -13.27
C HIS A 201 -21.84 20.03 -14.75
N SER A 202 -20.96 19.63 -15.66
CA SER A 202 -21.16 19.72 -17.11
C SER A 202 -22.40 18.98 -17.60
N TRP A 203 -22.79 17.88 -16.94
CA TRP A 203 -24.04 17.18 -17.22
C TRP A 203 -25.24 18.11 -16.96
N ILE A 204 -25.28 18.77 -15.79
CA ILE A 204 -26.36 19.69 -15.43
C ILE A 204 -26.39 20.84 -16.41
N MET A 205 -25.23 21.43 -16.72
CA MET A 205 -25.11 22.59 -17.61
C MET A 205 -25.47 22.29 -19.08
N SER A 206 -25.46 21.02 -19.49
CA SER A 206 -25.81 20.61 -20.86
C SER A 206 -27.33 20.50 -21.11
N PHE A 207 -28.16 20.64 -20.09
CA PHE A 207 -29.60 20.61 -20.18
C PHE A 207 -30.21 22.02 -20.06
N PRO A 208 -31.46 22.25 -20.54
CA PRO A 208 -32.11 23.53 -20.42
C PRO A 208 -32.27 24.04 -18.98
N ASP A 209 -32.41 23.11 -18.03
CA ASP A 209 -32.49 23.39 -16.60
C ASP A 209 -32.07 22.18 -15.77
N GLU A 210 -31.75 22.42 -14.50
CA GLU A 210 -31.24 21.43 -13.54
C GLU A 210 -32.26 20.30 -13.29
N LEU A 211 -33.54 20.61 -13.20
CA LEU A 211 -34.60 19.63 -12.98
C LEU A 211 -34.69 18.63 -14.12
N THR A 212 -34.60 19.12 -15.37
CA THR A 212 -34.57 18.28 -16.57
C THR A 212 -33.36 17.35 -16.58
N ALA A 213 -32.16 17.83 -16.20
CA ALA A 213 -30.96 17.04 -16.06
C ALA A 213 -31.13 15.92 -15.01
N PHE A 214 -31.69 16.24 -13.84
CA PHE A 214 -31.93 15.27 -12.77
C PHE A 214 -32.96 14.22 -13.15
N ARG A 215 -34.08 14.58 -13.77
CA ARG A 215 -35.08 13.63 -14.28
C ARG A 215 -34.48 12.67 -15.31
N THR A 216 -33.66 13.21 -16.19
CA THR A 216 -33.01 12.38 -17.22
C THR A 216 -32.03 11.39 -16.57
N TYR A 217 -31.24 11.82 -15.60
CA TYR A 217 -30.34 10.94 -14.88
C TYR A 217 -31.07 9.83 -14.10
N ALA A 218 -32.12 10.21 -13.37
CA ALA A 218 -32.95 9.28 -12.62
C ALA A 218 -33.63 8.22 -13.52
N LYS A 219 -34.09 8.64 -14.70
CA LYS A 219 -34.67 7.70 -15.70
C LYS A 219 -33.64 6.68 -16.21
N LEU A 220 -32.39 7.12 -16.45
CA LEU A 220 -31.34 6.25 -16.98
C LEU A 220 -30.73 5.35 -15.91
N TYR A 221 -30.59 5.86 -14.68
CA TYR A 221 -29.89 5.18 -13.57
C TYR A 221 -30.73 5.13 -12.28
N PRO A 222 -31.93 4.52 -12.32
CA PRO A 222 -32.86 4.55 -11.17
C PRO A 222 -32.31 3.88 -9.92
N ASN A 223 -31.43 2.87 -10.08
CA ASN A 223 -30.81 2.10 -8.97
C ASN A 223 -29.51 2.72 -8.45
N ALA A 224 -29.08 3.86 -8.98
CA ALA A 224 -27.85 4.57 -8.61
C ALA A 224 -28.01 6.10 -8.77
N CYS A 225 -29.14 6.62 -8.30
CA CYS A 225 -29.56 8.00 -8.52
C CYS A 225 -28.96 8.94 -7.47
N ILE A 226 -27.68 9.28 -7.60
CA ILE A 226 -27.01 10.30 -6.79
C ILE A 226 -26.90 11.59 -7.61
N LEU A 227 -27.58 12.64 -7.16
CA LEU A 227 -27.72 13.92 -7.87
C LEU A 227 -26.76 14.96 -7.32
N LEU A 228 -25.97 15.58 -8.18
CA LEU A 228 -25.04 16.67 -7.83
C LEU A 228 -25.79 17.96 -7.73
N VAL A 229 -25.96 18.51 -6.51
CA VAL A 229 -26.94 19.55 -6.21
C VAL A 229 -26.38 20.96 -6.07
N ASP A 230 -25.09 21.14 -6.26
CA ASP A 230 -24.38 22.39 -6.02
C ASP A 230 -23.87 23.08 -7.31
N THR A 231 -24.53 22.80 -8.45
CA THR A 231 -24.15 23.45 -9.72
C THR A 231 -24.55 24.94 -9.73
N TYR A 232 -25.68 25.30 -9.16
CA TYR A 232 -26.18 26.68 -9.13
C TYR A 232 -26.46 27.17 -7.72
N ASP A 233 -27.51 26.68 -7.08
CA ASP A 233 -27.90 27.02 -5.69
C ASP A 233 -28.30 25.75 -4.96
N THR A 234 -27.47 25.31 -4.05
CA THR A 234 -27.65 24.05 -3.34
C THR A 234 -28.98 23.99 -2.58
N LEU A 235 -29.31 25.04 -1.81
CA LEU A 235 -30.45 25.03 -0.89
C LEU A 235 -31.76 25.44 -1.54
N ASN A 236 -31.72 26.38 -2.51
CA ASN A 236 -32.90 26.92 -3.10
C ASN A 236 -33.30 26.30 -4.45
N SER A 237 -32.36 25.56 -5.09
CA SER A 237 -32.58 24.88 -6.37
C SER A 237 -32.25 23.41 -6.31
N GLY A 238 -30.97 23.04 -6.07
CA GLY A 238 -30.45 21.68 -6.21
C GLY A 238 -31.20 20.66 -5.33
N ILE A 239 -31.26 20.87 -4.01
CA ILE A 239 -31.94 19.95 -3.09
C ILE A 239 -33.46 19.92 -3.34
N PRO A 240 -34.19 21.04 -3.52
CA PRO A 240 -35.59 21.01 -3.89
C PRO A 240 -35.87 20.22 -5.17
N ASN A 241 -35.05 20.39 -6.22
CA ASN A 241 -35.19 19.65 -7.48
C ASN A 241 -34.91 18.16 -7.30
N ALA A 242 -33.89 17.78 -6.52
CA ALA A 242 -33.62 16.39 -6.20
C ALA A 242 -34.77 15.72 -5.45
N ILE A 243 -35.33 16.39 -4.44
CA ILE A 243 -36.52 15.94 -3.69
C ILE A 243 -37.71 15.74 -4.63
N LYS A 244 -37.92 16.66 -5.57
CA LYS A 244 -38.99 16.55 -6.55
C LYS A 244 -38.83 15.30 -7.41
N VAL A 245 -37.63 15.05 -7.89
CA VAL A 245 -37.33 13.84 -8.69
C VAL A 245 -37.54 12.57 -7.87
N PHE A 246 -37.09 12.51 -6.62
CA PHE A 246 -37.32 11.35 -5.75
C PHE A 246 -38.79 11.08 -5.48
N LYS A 247 -39.63 12.15 -5.34
CA LYS A 247 -41.09 12.00 -5.25
C LYS A 247 -41.66 11.41 -6.53
N GLU A 248 -41.29 11.97 -7.69
CA GLU A 248 -41.70 11.48 -8.99
C GLU A 248 -41.34 10.00 -9.21
N MET A 249 -40.11 9.57 -8.82
CA MET A 249 -39.70 8.17 -8.87
C MET A 249 -40.58 7.28 -7.98
N ARG A 250 -40.86 7.72 -6.75
CA ARG A 250 -41.74 7.00 -5.81
C ARG A 250 -43.18 6.87 -6.33
N GLU A 251 -43.75 7.93 -6.87
CA GLU A 251 -45.07 7.95 -7.46
C GLU A 251 -45.18 7.06 -8.69
N ALA A 252 -44.09 6.95 -9.46
CA ALA A 252 -43.97 6.02 -10.59
C ALA A 252 -43.72 4.57 -10.20
N GLY A 253 -43.65 4.26 -8.89
CA GLY A 253 -43.36 2.90 -8.41
C GLY A 253 -41.92 2.43 -8.63
N ILE A 254 -40.98 3.35 -8.90
CA ILE A 254 -39.56 3.03 -9.08
C ILE A 254 -38.91 2.82 -7.71
N PRO A 255 -38.28 1.68 -7.44
CA PRO A 255 -37.60 1.42 -6.16
C PRO A 255 -36.45 2.41 -5.93
N LEU A 256 -36.43 3.06 -4.77
CA LEU A 256 -35.34 3.92 -4.32
C LEU A 256 -34.34 3.08 -3.50
N THR A 257 -33.51 2.31 -4.18
CA THR A 257 -32.55 1.38 -3.53
C THR A 257 -31.24 2.05 -3.15
N PHE A 258 -30.64 2.82 -4.06
CA PHE A 258 -29.47 3.63 -3.80
C PHE A 258 -29.65 5.00 -4.48
N TYR A 259 -30.00 5.98 -3.68
CA TYR A 259 -30.33 7.33 -4.15
C TYR A 259 -29.87 8.37 -3.13
N GLY A 260 -29.72 9.60 -3.58
CA GLY A 260 -29.32 10.70 -2.70
C GLY A 260 -28.73 11.87 -3.46
N ILE A 261 -27.95 12.67 -2.74
CA ILE A 261 -27.34 13.88 -3.25
C ILE A 261 -25.81 13.86 -3.08
N ARG A 262 -25.12 14.64 -3.91
CA ARG A 262 -23.68 14.90 -3.76
C ARG A 262 -23.43 16.40 -3.62
N LEU A 263 -22.58 16.74 -2.65
CA LEU A 263 -22.06 18.07 -2.36
C LEU A 263 -20.57 18.08 -2.75
N ASP A 264 -20.14 18.99 -3.61
CA ASP A 264 -18.78 19.11 -4.12
C ASP A 264 -18.13 20.46 -3.75
N SER A 265 -18.88 21.37 -3.14
CA SER A 265 -18.44 22.74 -2.84
C SER A 265 -19.14 23.34 -1.62
N GLY A 266 -18.61 24.48 -1.16
CA GLY A 266 -19.16 25.25 -0.04
C GLY A 266 -18.83 24.66 1.34
N ASP A 267 -19.55 25.12 2.37
CA ASP A 267 -19.43 24.59 3.74
C ASP A 267 -20.16 23.25 3.85
N LEU A 268 -19.41 22.17 3.70
CA LEU A 268 -19.95 20.80 3.68
C LEU A 268 -20.68 20.43 4.99
N ALA A 269 -20.20 20.91 6.15
CA ALA A 269 -20.85 20.64 7.43
C ALA A 269 -22.21 21.34 7.52
N TYR A 270 -22.26 22.60 7.16
CA TYR A 270 -23.51 23.38 7.14
C TYR A 270 -24.50 22.84 6.11
N LEU A 271 -24.03 22.67 4.86
CA LEU A 271 -24.90 22.25 3.75
C LEU A 271 -25.46 20.85 3.99
N SER A 272 -24.66 19.89 4.44
CA SER A 272 -25.11 18.51 4.70
C SER A 272 -26.17 18.45 5.81
N LYS A 273 -26.00 19.24 6.89
CA LYS A 273 -27.02 19.34 7.96
C LYS A 273 -28.31 19.95 7.48
N LYS A 274 -28.27 20.95 6.60
CA LYS A 274 -29.48 21.55 5.98
C LYS A 274 -30.12 20.56 5.02
N ALA A 275 -29.30 19.91 4.16
CA ALA A 275 -29.79 18.91 3.23
C ALA A 275 -30.52 17.76 3.95
N LYS A 276 -29.93 17.25 5.02
CA LYS A 276 -30.53 16.16 5.83
C LYS A 276 -31.90 16.56 6.34
N LYS A 277 -32.05 17.77 6.92
CA LYS A 277 -33.34 18.27 7.39
C LYS A 277 -34.38 18.38 6.27
N MET A 278 -33.99 18.85 5.09
CA MET A 278 -34.88 18.97 3.94
C MET A 278 -35.32 17.61 3.40
N LEU A 279 -34.39 16.65 3.31
CA LEU A 279 -34.65 15.27 2.87
C LEU A 279 -35.58 14.54 3.87
N ASP A 280 -35.31 14.67 5.17
CA ASP A 280 -36.16 14.09 6.23
C ASP A 280 -37.58 14.64 6.20
N ALA A 281 -37.71 15.95 6.13
CA ALA A 281 -39.03 16.63 6.04
C ALA A 281 -39.80 16.23 4.78
N ALA A 282 -39.11 15.89 3.69
CA ALA A 282 -39.72 15.41 2.45
C ALA A 282 -40.04 13.91 2.44
N GLY A 283 -39.66 13.16 3.51
CA GLY A 283 -39.89 11.73 3.66
C GLY A 283 -38.83 10.83 3.00
N PHE A 284 -37.57 11.30 2.95
CA PHE A 284 -36.39 10.57 2.43
C PHE A 284 -35.26 10.49 3.46
N PRO A 285 -35.51 9.91 4.66
CA PRO A 285 -34.50 9.87 5.74
C PRO A 285 -33.30 8.97 5.45
N ASP A 286 -33.41 8.05 4.52
CA ASP A 286 -32.42 7.07 4.08
C ASP A 286 -31.61 7.52 2.86
N ALA A 287 -31.90 8.72 2.31
CA ALA A 287 -31.15 9.27 1.20
C ALA A 287 -29.66 9.46 1.55
N VAL A 288 -28.78 9.01 0.66
CA VAL A 288 -27.33 9.18 0.79
C VAL A 288 -26.98 10.67 0.64
N ILE A 289 -26.13 11.18 1.53
CA ILE A 289 -25.47 12.48 1.37
C ILE A 289 -24.00 12.22 1.16
N SER A 290 -23.58 12.30 -0.10
CA SER A 290 -22.20 12.13 -0.50
C SER A 290 -21.45 13.46 -0.52
N ALA A 291 -20.20 13.49 -0.08
CA ALA A 291 -19.33 14.64 -0.23
C ALA A 291 -18.11 14.30 -1.07
N SER A 292 -17.63 15.29 -1.80
CA SER A 292 -16.37 15.27 -2.53
C SER A 292 -15.70 16.64 -2.42
N ASN A 293 -14.53 16.86 -3.03
CA ASN A 293 -13.73 18.07 -2.98
C ASN A 293 -12.65 18.09 -1.89
N ASP A 294 -11.39 17.94 -2.29
CA ASP A 294 -10.15 18.07 -1.49
C ASP A 294 -10.18 17.38 -0.12
N LEU A 295 -10.98 16.32 0.00
CA LEU A 295 -11.11 15.53 1.22
C LEU A 295 -9.82 14.76 1.52
N ASP A 296 -9.54 14.65 2.82
CA ASP A 296 -8.53 13.78 3.41
C ASP A 296 -9.00 13.30 4.79
N GLU A 297 -8.21 12.48 5.46
CA GLU A 297 -8.53 11.95 6.79
C GLU A 297 -8.73 13.05 7.84
N THR A 298 -8.01 14.15 7.75
CA THR A 298 -8.10 15.27 8.70
C THR A 298 -9.40 16.02 8.50
N LEU A 299 -9.74 16.38 7.25
CA LEU A 299 -10.98 17.08 6.95
C LEU A 299 -12.20 16.21 7.23
N ILE A 300 -12.17 14.92 6.88
CA ILE A 300 -13.27 13.99 7.19
C ILE A 300 -13.49 13.90 8.69
N SER A 301 -12.43 13.73 9.50
CA SER A 301 -12.53 13.72 10.96
C SER A 301 -13.12 15.02 11.50
N SER A 302 -12.69 16.16 10.99
CA SER A 302 -13.22 17.48 11.37
C SER A 302 -14.70 17.61 11.03
N LEU A 303 -15.12 17.20 9.83
CA LEU A 303 -16.53 17.23 9.42
C LEU A 303 -17.40 16.33 10.30
N LYS A 304 -16.92 15.14 10.66
CA LYS A 304 -17.58 14.23 11.61
C LYS A 304 -17.75 14.89 12.98
N LEU A 305 -16.70 15.50 13.54
CA LEU A 305 -16.76 16.24 14.82
C LEU A 305 -17.73 17.41 14.78
N GLN A 306 -17.86 18.09 13.64
CA GLN A 306 -18.84 19.16 13.43
C GLN A 306 -20.28 18.64 13.29
N GLY A 307 -20.51 17.34 13.29
CA GLY A 307 -21.82 16.71 13.09
C GLY A 307 -22.35 16.84 11.67
N ALA A 308 -21.46 16.86 10.66
CA ALA A 308 -21.88 16.79 9.26
C ALA A 308 -22.71 15.54 8.99
N ALA A 309 -23.80 15.69 8.26
CA ALA A 309 -24.71 14.59 7.93
C ALA A 309 -24.30 13.86 6.64
N ILE A 310 -23.00 13.63 6.47
CA ILE A 310 -22.41 12.96 5.32
C ILE A 310 -22.18 11.50 5.69
N ASN A 311 -22.55 10.58 4.80
CA ASN A 311 -22.40 9.13 4.98
C ASN A 311 -21.76 8.43 3.77
N SER A 312 -21.20 9.20 2.83
CA SER A 312 -20.48 8.70 1.66
C SER A 312 -19.43 9.73 1.24
N TRP A 313 -18.20 9.28 0.96
CA TRP A 313 -17.04 10.13 0.75
C TRP A 313 -16.37 9.80 -0.59
N GLY A 314 -16.28 10.77 -1.49
CA GLY A 314 -15.52 10.67 -2.74
C GLY A 314 -14.18 11.38 -2.58
N VAL A 315 -13.09 10.63 -2.40
CA VAL A 315 -11.76 11.18 -2.12
C VAL A 315 -10.87 11.07 -3.35
N GLY A 316 -10.32 12.19 -3.79
CA GLY A 316 -9.56 12.27 -5.04
C GLY A 316 -8.10 12.57 -4.82
N THR A 317 -7.71 13.83 -5.04
CA THR A 317 -6.31 14.30 -5.11
C THR A 317 -5.48 13.88 -3.92
N ASN A 318 -5.96 14.18 -2.70
CA ASN A 318 -5.18 13.94 -1.48
C ASN A 318 -4.90 12.46 -1.21
N LEU A 319 -5.79 11.56 -1.66
CA LEU A 319 -5.60 10.12 -1.53
C LEU A 319 -4.62 9.60 -2.60
N ILE A 320 -4.93 9.81 -3.89
CA ILE A 320 -4.18 9.19 -4.99
C ILE A 320 -2.75 9.71 -5.12
N THR A 321 -2.46 10.90 -4.60
CA THR A 321 -1.12 11.49 -4.60
C THR A 321 -0.42 11.36 -3.25
N SER A 322 -1.09 10.86 -2.22
CA SER A 322 -0.61 10.94 -0.83
C SER A 322 0.01 12.31 -0.54
N LYS A 323 -0.78 13.38 -0.75
CA LYS A 323 -0.32 14.78 -0.87
C LYS A 323 0.55 15.26 0.30
N ASP A 324 0.34 14.79 1.49
CA ASP A 324 1.06 15.13 2.72
C ASP A 324 2.36 14.33 2.89
N CYS A 325 2.51 13.21 2.17
CA CYS A 325 3.69 12.36 2.21
C CYS A 325 3.95 11.76 0.81
N PRO A 326 4.76 12.40 -0.05
CA PRO A 326 4.89 12.01 -1.45
C PRO A 326 5.73 10.77 -1.71
N SER A 327 6.42 10.24 -0.67
CA SER A 327 7.27 9.06 -0.83
C SER A 327 7.21 8.14 0.39
N PHE A 328 7.24 6.83 0.14
CA PHE A 328 7.24 5.80 1.20
C PHE A 328 8.62 5.63 1.86
N GLY A 329 9.69 5.94 1.16
CA GLY A 329 11.05 5.87 1.67
C GLY A 329 11.59 4.45 1.85
N GLY A 330 11.11 3.50 1.08
CA GLY A 330 11.65 2.14 1.01
C GLY A 330 13.07 2.12 0.47
N VAL A 331 13.84 1.15 0.92
CA VAL A 331 15.24 0.92 0.53
C VAL A 331 15.49 -0.57 0.36
N TYR A 332 16.51 -0.89 -0.42
CA TYR A 332 16.95 -2.26 -0.72
C TYR A 332 18.42 -2.40 -0.34
N LYS A 333 18.77 -3.39 0.49
CA LYS A 333 20.12 -3.44 1.06
C LYS A 333 20.63 -4.86 1.19
N LEU A 334 21.91 -5.03 0.79
CA LEU A 334 22.66 -6.27 0.95
C LEU A 334 22.76 -6.63 2.44
N ALA A 335 22.33 -7.84 2.78
CA ALA A 335 22.28 -8.36 4.14
C ALA A 335 23.27 -9.49 4.40
N ALA A 336 23.59 -10.30 3.38
CA ALA A 336 24.56 -11.38 3.48
C ALA A 336 25.07 -11.81 2.10
N ILE A 337 26.22 -12.48 2.08
CA ILE A 337 26.83 -13.12 0.91
C ILE A 337 27.13 -14.57 1.28
N GLN A 338 26.80 -15.52 0.40
CA GLN A 338 27.08 -16.94 0.64
C GLN A 338 28.55 -17.26 0.41
N ASP A 339 29.20 -17.84 1.40
CA ASP A 339 30.54 -18.44 1.24
C ASP A 339 30.42 -19.75 0.44
N LYS A 340 31.11 -19.83 -0.69
CA LYS A 340 31.02 -20.97 -1.60
C LYS A 340 31.62 -22.27 -1.03
N ALA A 341 32.62 -22.15 -0.16
CA ALA A 341 33.30 -23.32 0.41
C ALA A 341 32.46 -24.00 1.48
N THR A 342 31.72 -23.19 2.27
CA THR A 342 30.93 -23.67 3.41
C THR A 342 29.43 -23.69 3.15
N GLY A 343 28.93 -22.94 2.16
CA GLY A 343 27.51 -22.72 1.92
C GLY A 343 26.86 -21.81 2.94
N THR A 344 27.57 -21.28 3.93
CA THR A 344 27.06 -20.42 4.97
C THR A 344 26.95 -18.96 4.50
N PHE A 345 25.96 -18.22 5.00
CA PHE A 345 25.80 -16.81 4.70
C PHE A 345 26.64 -15.95 5.64
N ILE A 346 27.62 -15.23 5.08
CA ILE A 346 28.43 -14.23 5.78
C ILE A 346 27.62 -12.94 5.87
N PRO A 347 27.26 -12.47 7.07
CA PRO A 347 26.46 -11.28 7.25
C PRO A 347 27.18 -10.03 6.77
N LYS A 348 26.42 -9.10 6.15
CA LYS A 348 26.92 -7.80 5.68
C LYS A 348 26.13 -6.69 6.33
N ILE A 349 26.82 -5.60 6.67
CA ILE A 349 26.22 -4.43 7.31
C ILE A 349 26.70 -3.15 6.63
N LYS A 350 25.77 -2.23 6.39
CA LYS A 350 26.12 -0.87 6.00
C LYS A 350 26.27 0.01 7.22
N LEU A 351 27.46 0.58 7.40
CA LEU A 351 27.72 1.60 8.40
C LEU A 351 27.23 2.99 7.94
N SER A 352 26.90 3.84 8.87
CA SER A 352 26.50 5.22 8.60
C SER A 352 26.68 6.06 9.85
N GLU A 353 27.04 7.34 9.68
CA GLU A 353 27.02 8.33 10.76
C GLU A 353 25.61 8.53 11.33
N ASN A 354 24.59 8.36 10.52
CA ASN A 354 23.20 8.32 10.96
C ASN A 354 22.82 6.89 11.38
N ALA A 355 22.64 6.67 12.67
CA ALA A 355 22.26 5.37 13.25
C ALA A 355 20.99 4.75 12.60
N GLU A 356 20.09 5.58 12.09
CA GLU A 356 18.88 5.12 11.39
C GLU A 356 19.17 4.49 10.02
N LYS A 357 20.34 4.72 9.43
CA LYS A 357 20.77 4.15 8.16
C LYS A 357 21.57 2.85 8.33
N ILE A 358 21.89 2.46 9.55
CA ILE A 358 22.54 1.18 9.85
C ILE A 358 21.54 0.04 9.63
N THR A 359 21.93 -0.96 8.83
CA THR A 359 21.08 -2.09 8.44
C THR A 359 21.13 -3.24 9.46
N ASN A 360 20.16 -4.15 9.38
CA ASN A 360 20.20 -5.41 10.11
C ASN A 360 20.83 -6.48 9.19
N PRO A 361 21.93 -7.14 9.60
CA PRO A 361 22.64 -8.13 8.79
C PRO A 361 21.98 -9.52 8.81
N GLY A 362 22.46 -10.42 7.97
CA GLY A 362 22.15 -11.85 8.01
C GLY A 362 20.86 -12.27 7.32
N ASN A 363 20.59 -13.58 7.31
CA ASN A 363 19.35 -14.16 6.80
C ASN A 363 18.26 -14.09 7.87
N LYS A 364 17.27 -13.23 7.67
CA LYS A 364 16.28 -12.85 8.69
C LYS A 364 14.87 -13.22 8.28
N THR A 365 14.01 -13.34 9.28
CA THR A 365 12.56 -13.40 9.14
C THR A 365 11.89 -12.52 10.19
N ILE A 366 10.56 -12.46 10.18
CA ILE A 366 9.76 -11.69 11.13
C ILE A 366 8.74 -12.62 11.79
N ARG A 367 8.71 -12.57 13.10
CA ARG A 367 7.72 -13.25 13.93
C ARG A 367 6.82 -12.19 14.58
N ARG A 368 5.56 -12.10 14.14
CA ARG A 368 4.56 -11.24 14.78
C ARG A 368 4.00 -11.91 16.00
N ILE A 369 3.98 -11.17 17.11
CA ILE A 369 3.57 -11.65 18.42
C ILE A 369 2.23 -11.02 18.77
N TYR A 370 1.27 -11.86 19.11
CA TYR A 370 -0.08 -11.46 19.49
C TYR A 370 -0.36 -11.82 20.93
N ASP A 371 -1.12 -10.98 21.61
CA ASP A 371 -1.77 -11.31 22.86
C ASP A 371 -2.78 -12.44 22.64
N LYS A 372 -2.63 -13.54 23.37
CA LYS A 372 -3.47 -14.75 23.20
C LYS A 372 -4.92 -14.53 23.63
N GLU A 373 -5.17 -13.59 24.56
CA GLU A 373 -6.50 -13.32 25.10
C GLU A 373 -7.37 -12.53 24.11
N ASN A 374 -6.80 -11.50 23.47
CA ASN A 374 -7.56 -10.55 22.67
C ASN A 374 -7.14 -10.49 21.19
N GLY A 375 -6.08 -11.19 20.78
CA GLY A 375 -5.57 -11.23 19.40
C GLY A 375 -4.91 -9.95 18.94
N LYS A 376 -4.59 -9.01 19.83
CA LYS A 376 -3.92 -7.76 19.49
C LYS A 376 -2.42 -7.94 19.35
N ILE A 377 -1.82 -7.15 18.43
CA ILE A 377 -0.36 -7.15 18.23
C ILE A 377 0.32 -6.61 19.48
N ILE A 378 1.30 -7.37 20.01
CA ILE A 378 2.21 -6.94 21.07
C ILE A 378 3.45 -6.29 20.44
N ALA A 379 4.11 -7.01 19.53
CA ALA A 379 5.34 -6.58 18.89
C ALA A 379 5.62 -7.42 17.64
N ASP A 380 6.53 -6.95 16.79
CA ASP A 380 7.18 -7.77 15.77
C ASP A 380 8.64 -8.03 16.16
N LEU A 381 9.06 -9.28 16.04
CA LEU A 381 10.41 -9.73 16.34
C LEU A 381 11.13 -10.09 15.04
N ILE A 382 12.12 -9.30 14.67
CA ILE A 382 13.05 -9.65 13.59
C ILE A 382 14.10 -10.60 14.15
N CYS A 383 14.19 -11.80 13.61
CA CYS A 383 15.09 -12.87 14.07
C CYS A 383 15.83 -13.52 12.90
N LEU A 384 16.86 -14.30 13.19
CA LEU A 384 17.51 -15.15 12.19
C LEU A 384 16.57 -16.28 11.78
N ILE A 385 16.72 -16.74 10.54
CA ILE A 385 15.82 -17.76 9.97
C ILE A 385 15.87 -19.10 10.70
N ASP A 386 16.98 -19.42 11.30
CA ASP A 386 17.25 -20.65 12.05
C ASP A 386 16.88 -20.59 13.54
N GLU A 387 16.37 -19.46 14.02
CA GLU A 387 15.88 -19.35 15.38
C GLU A 387 14.50 -20.00 15.54
N GLU A 388 14.40 -20.92 16.49
CA GLU A 388 13.15 -21.59 16.86
C GLU A 388 12.56 -20.96 18.12
N TYR A 389 11.22 -20.83 18.15
CA TYR A 389 10.48 -20.25 19.28
C TYR A 389 9.38 -21.20 19.73
N ASP A 390 9.32 -21.37 21.04
CA ASP A 390 8.28 -22.16 21.73
C ASP A 390 7.43 -21.21 22.57
N THR A 391 6.14 -21.13 22.29
CA THR A 391 5.22 -20.25 23.02
C THR A 391 4.93 -20.73 24.45
N ASP A 392 5.31 -21.97 24.78
CA ASP A 392 5.25 -22.51 26.13
C ASP A 392 6.45 -22.12 27.00
N GLN A 393 7.35 -21.29 26.45
CA GLN A 393 8.49 -20.70 27.15
C GLN A 393 8.32 -19.18 27.30
N PRO A 394 8.94 -18.56 28.32
CA PRO A 394 8.93 -17.10 28.44
C PRO A 394 9.72 -16.45 27.31
N LEU A 395 9.20 -15.36 26.73
CA LEU A 395 9.88 -14.61 25.69
C LEU A 395 10.28 -13.22 26.19
N LEU A 396 11.57 -12.93 26.11
CA LEU A 396 12.11 -11.58 26.41
C LEU A 396 12.18 -10.74 25.14
N LEU A 397 11.41 -9.68 25.09
CA LEU A 397 11.47 -8.63 24.08
C LEU A 397 12.25 -7.43 24.63
N PHE A 398 12.98 -6.73 23.76
CA PHE A 398 13.69 -5.51 24.13
C PHE A 398 13.88 -4.58 22.91
N ASP A 399 13.76 -3.28 23.15
CA ASP A 399 14.04 -2.28 22.12
C ASP A 399 15.53 -2.33 21.73
N PRO A 400 15.87 -2.51 20.46
CA PRO A 400 17.26 -2.68 20.01
C PRO A 400 18.14 -1.44 20.20
N LYS A 401 17.55 -0.25 20.40
CA LYS A 401 18.25 1.02 20.65
C LYS A 401 18.28 1.33 22.15
N GLU A 402 17.14 1.15 22.81
CA GLU A 402 16.92 1.45 24.22
C GLU A 402 16.79 0.15 25.02
N THR A 403 17.88 -0.61 25.10
CA THR A 403 17.91 -1.99 25.61
C THR A 403 17.45 -2.17 27.07
N TRP A 404 17.25 -1.09 27.80
CA TRP A 404 16.60 -1.12 29.13
C TRP A 404 15.08 -1.25 29.07
N LYS A 405 14.46 -0.90 27.92
CA LYS A 405 13.04 -1.13 27.69
C LYS A 405 12.86 -2.60 27.33
N LYS A 406 12.33 -3.35 28.25
CA LYS A 406 12.17 -4.80 28.15
C LYS A 406 10.77 -5.22 28.54
N THR A 407 10.23 -6.23 27.84
CA THR A 407 8.99 -6.89 28.18
C THR A 407 9.23 -8.39 28.24
N LEU A 408 8.91 -9.02 29.37
CA LEU A 408 8.96 -10.46 29.51
C LEU A 408 7.53 -11.01 29.36
N LEU A 409 7.27 -11.72 28.28
CA LEU A 409 6.00 -12.42 28.07
C LEU A 409 6.06 -13.76 28.80
N ALA A 410 5.02 -14.05 29.58
CA ALA A 410 4.90 -15.32 30.26
C ALA A 410 4.52 -16.44 29.28
N PRO A 411 4.85 -17.70 29.59
CA PRO A 411 4.41 -18.84 28.80
C PRO A 411 2.89 -18.82 28.59
N ASP A 412 2.43 -19.29 27.45
CA ASP A 412 1.00 -19.41 27.12
C ASP A 412 0.19 -18.09 27.05
N THR A 413 0.81 -16.90 27.22
CA THR A 413 0.10 -15.62 27.13
C THR A 413 0.15 -14.98 25.74
N TYR A 414 0.92 -15.54 24.83
CA TYR A 414 1.09 -15.01 23.49
C TYR A 414 1.06 -16.11 22.43
N THR A 415 0.82 -15.69 21.18
CA THR A 415 0.95 -16.53 19.98
C THR A 415 1.90 -15.86 19.00
N MET A 416 2.48 -16.64 18.09
CA MET A 416 3.39 -16.14 17.06
C MET A 416 2.92 -16.51 15.65
N ARG A 417 3.17 -15.63 14.68
CA ARG A 417 2.96 -15.89 13.26
C ARG A 417 4.19 -15.48 12.46
N GLU A 418 4.66 -16.36 11.58
CA GLU A 418 5.63 -16.02 10.54
C GLU A 418 5.00 -15.05 9.56
N MET A 419 5.67 -13.93 9.28
CA MET A 419 5.13 -12.91 8.40
C MET A 419 5.56 -13.07 6.95
N MET A 420 6.72 -13.65 6.69
CA MET A 420 7.25 -13.83 5.34
C MET A 420 6.86 -15.19 4.77
N ILE A 421 6.33 -15.16 3.56
CA ILE A 421 5.94 -16.38 2.82
C ILE A 421 6.84 -16.55 1.58
N PRO A 422 7.05 -17.78 1.09
CA PRO A 422 7.74 -18.01 -0.17
C PRO A 422 6.88 -17.54 -1.34
N VAL A 423 7.47 -16.77 -2.24
CA VAL A 423 6.85 -16.26 -3.47
C VAL A 423 7.47 -16.87 -4.71
N PHE A 424 8.80 -16.91 -4.77
CA PHE A 424 9.57 -17.65 -5.76
C PHE A 424 10.52 -18.59 -5.04
N LEU A 425 10.67 -19.81 -5.56
CA LEU A 425 11.66 -20.76 -5.14
C LEU A 425 12.39 -21.30 -6.37
N LYS A 426 13.71 -21.11 -6.43
CA LYS A 426 14.58 -21.49 -7.55
C LYS A 426 14.05 -20.97 -8.90
N GLY A 427 13.62 -19.71 -8.93
CA GLY A 427 13.07 -19.04 -10.11
C GLY A 427 11.61 -19.35 -10.43
N GLU A 428 11.02 -20.35 -9.78
CA GLU A 428 9.63 -20.74 -10.02
C GLU A 428 8.69 -20.00 -9.06
N CYS A 429 7.63 -19.37 -9.58
CA CYS A 429 6.61 -18.72 -8.76
C CYS A 429 5.74 -19.78 -8.06
N VAL A 430 5.78 -19.79 -6.74
CA VAL A 430 5.04 -20.74 -5.89
C VAL A 430 3.84 -20.09 -5.17
N TYR A 431 3.65 -18.79 -5.35
CA TYR A 431 2.58 -18.02 -4.74
C TYR A 431 1.53 -17.59 -5.77
N GLU A 432 0.27 -17.82 -5.46
CA GLU A 432 -0.86 -17.31 -6.23
C GLU A 432 -1.45 -16.08 -5.54
N SER A 433 -1.42 -14.94 -6.22
CA SER A 433 -1.96 -13.69 -5.69
C SER A 433 -3.47 -13.80 -5.50
N PRO A 434 -4.02 -13.51 -4.30
CA PRO A 434 -5.46 -13.46 -4.10
C PRO A 434 -6.11 -12.31 -4.89
N LYS A 435 -7.42 -12.39 -5.12
CA LYS A 435 -8.17 -11.27 -5.69
C LYS A 435 -8.13 -10.04 -4.76
N VAL A 436 -8.14 -8.85 -5.34
CA VAL A 436 -8.07 -7.59 -4.58
C VAL A 436 -9.12 -7.50 -3.47
N MET A 437 -10.35 -7.95 -3.73
CA MET A 437 -11.40 -7.93 -2.72
C MET A 437 -11.19 -8.93 -1.57
N ASP A 438 -10.42 -9.98 -1.77
CA ASP A 438 -10.03 -10.92 -0.70
C ASP A 438 -8.85 -10.35 0.08
N ILE A 439 -7.90 -9.69 -0.60
CA ILE A 439 -6.84 -8.91 0.07
C ILE A 439 -7.45 -7.80 0.94
N GLN A 440 -8.51 -7.13 0.47
CA GLN A 440 -9.23 -6.13 1.27
C GLN A 440 -9.81 -6.72 2.56
N LYS A 441 -10.44 -7.89 2.49
CA LYS A 441 -10.96 -8.58 3.69
C LYS A 441 -9.84 -8.94 4.66
N TYR A 442 -8.72 -9.42 4.13
CA TYR A 442 -7.52 -9.73 4.90
C TYR A 442 -6.94 -8.46 5.55
N CYS A 443 -6.81 -7.38 4.80
CA CYS A 443 -6.33 -6.08 5.33
C CYS A 443 -7.23 -5.59 6.48
N LYS A 444 -8.55 -5.72 6.35
CA LYS A 444 -9.49 -5.38 7.42
C LYS A 444 -9.25 -6.23 8.67
N SER A 445 -8.95 -7.53 8.52
CA SER A 445 -8.63 -8.39 9.66
C SER A 445 -7.28 -8.03 10.30
N GLU A 446 -6.28 -7.67 9.51
CA GLU A 446 -4.97 -7.19 9.99
C GLU A 446 -5.12 -5.87 10.79
N LEU A 447 -5.85 -4.90 10.25
CA LEU A 447 -6.12 -3.64 10.96
C LEU A 447 -6.86 -3.87 12.30
N ALA A 448 -7.72 -4.88 12.37
CA ALA A 448 -8.42 -5.23 13.60
C ALA A 448 -7.48 -5.79 14.69
N THR A 449 -6.29 -6.24 14.36
CA THR A 449 -5.28 -6.67 15.34
C THR A 449 -4.51 -5.52 15.99
N LEU A 450 -4.59 -4.31 15.42
CA LEU A 450 -3.99 -3.11 16.02
C LEU A 450 -4.81 -2.63 17.23
N TRP A 451 -4.11 -2.08 18.21
CA TRP A 451 -4.71 -1.33 19.30
C TRP A 451 -5.29 0.00 18.77
N GLU A 452 -6.35 0.50 19.38
CA GLU A 452 -6.99 1.77 19.01
C GLU A 452 -5.99 2.94 19.01
N GLU A 453 -5.05 2.93 19.94
CA GLU A 453 -3.98 3.90 20.07
C GLU A 453 -3.07 3.95 18.84
N SER A 454 -2.84 2.82 18.18
CA SER A 454 -2.02 2.74 16.97
C SER A 454 -2.76 3.19 15.71
N LEU A 455 -4.10 3.18 15.75
CA LEU A 455 -4.96 3.64 14.65
C LEU A 455 -5.21 5.15 14.64
N ARG A 456 -4.83 5.87 15.71
CA ARG A 456 -5.03 7.32 15.80
C ARG A 456 -4.43 8.05 14.60
N LEU A 457 -5.15 9.03 14.09
CA LEU A 457 -4.69 9.86 12.97
C LEU A 457 -3.61 10.86 13.40
N GLU A 458 -3.62 11.26 14.66
CA GLU A 458 -2.64 12.13 15.27
C GLU A 458 -2.02 11.46 16.49
N TYR A 459 -0.71 11.57 16.60
CA TYR A 459 0.06 11.03 17.72
C TYR A 459 -0.23 9.54 18.01
N PRO A 460 -0.16 8.65 17.00
CA PRO A 460 -0.43 7.23 17.18
C PRO A 460 0.62 6.59 18.07
N HIS A 461 0.21 5.57 18.84
CA HIS A 461 1.15 4.71 19.54
C HIS A 461 1.92 3.85 18.51
N ARG A 462 3.22 3.70 18.72
CA ARG A 462 4.09 2.89 17.84
C ARG A 462 4.13 1.46 18.36
N VAL A 463 3.89 0.51 17.48
CA VAL A 463 4.14 -0.89 17.76
C VAL A 463 5.65 -1.12 17.79
N HIS A 464 6.11 -1.92 18.76
CA HIS A 464 7.52 -2.27 18.90
C HIS A 464 7.96 -3.23 17.79
N VAL A 465 9.13 -2.95 17.20
CA VAL A 465 9.84 -3.83 16.28
C VAL A 465 11.19 -4.12 16.91
N ASP A 466 11.28 -5.29 17.51
CA ASP A 466 12.42 -5.71 18.31
C ASP A 466 13.34 -6.63 17.48
N LEU A 467 14.56 -6.80 17.94
CA LEU A 467 15.50 -7.78 17.41
C LEU A 467 15.64 -8.94 18.39
N SER A 468 15.78 -10.15 17.84
CA SER A 468 16.21 -11.27 18.66
C SER A 468 17.60 -11.03 19.23
N LYS A 469 17.91 -11.67 20.35
CA LYS A 469 19.24 -11.50 20.99
C LYS A 469 20.37 -11.98 20.05
N PRO A 470 20.26 -13.13 19.35
CA PRO A 470 21.27 -13.56 18.37
C PRO A 470 21.47 -12.54 17.23
N LEU A 471 20.41 -12.01 16.66
CA LEU A 471 20.51 -11.00 15.60
C LEU A 471 21.11 -9.68 16.12
N TRP A 472 20.72 -9.26 17.31
CA TRP A 472 21.28 -8.06 17.97
C TRP A 472 22.77 -8.21 18.24
N ASP A 473 23.20 -9.39 18.74
CA ASP A 473 24.62 -9.70 19.00
C ASP A 473 25.43 -9.73 17.69
N MET A 474 24.91 -10.40 16.65
CA MET A 474 25.52 -10.40 15.32
C MET A 474 25.74 -8.98 14.79
N LYS A 475 24.72 -8.13 14.89
CA LYS A 475 24.79 -6.73 14.45
C LYS A 475 25.85 -5.95 15.20
N ASN A 476 25.87 -6.03 16.53
CA ASN A 476 26.82 -5.29 17.35
C ASN A 476 28.25 -5.83 17.20
N GLY A 477 28.43 -7.13 17.10
CA GLY A 477 29.73 -7.73 16.80
C GLY A 477 30.33 -7.25 15.49
N LEU A 478 29.50 -7.08 14.44
CA LEU A 478 29.95 -6.48 13.18
C LEU A 478 30.31 -4.99 13.35
N LEU A 479 29.48 -4.22 14.08
CA LEU A 479 29.79 -2.80 14.36
C LEU A 479 31.12 -2.66 15.08
N ASP A 480 31.36 -3.46 16.10
CA ASP A 480 32.61 -3.46 16.88
C ASP A 480 33.82 -3.83 16.02
N SER A 481 33.70 -4.83 15.13
CA SER A 481 34.81 -5.25 14.27
C SER A 481 35.33 -4.15 13.35
N TYR A 482 34.49 -3.21 12.92
CA TYR A 482 34.90 -2.08 12.09
C TYR A 482 35.54 -0.93 12.90
N HIS A 483 35.33 -0.88 14.21
CA HIS A 483 35.96 0.14 15.08
C HIS A 483 37.38 -0.25 15.50
N TYR A 484 37.74 -1.54 15.52
CA TYR A 484 39.05 -2.03 15.90
C TYR A 484 40.14 -1.94 14.80
N HIS A 485 39.76 -1.54 13.58
CA HIS A 485 40.69 -1.42 12.43
C HIS A 485 41.07 0.05 12.09
N LYS A 486 40.92 0.99 13.04
CA LYS A 486 41.39 2.38 12.90
C LYS A 486 42.65 2.63 13.72
#